data_9a205cfbe2f027f435fb38eb9397187d
#
_entry.id   9a205cfbe2f027f435fb38eb9397187d
#
_cell.length_a   1.000
_cell.length_b   1.000
_cell.length_c   1.000
_cell.angle_alpha   90.00
_cell.angle_beta   90.00
_cell.angle_gamma   90.00
#
_symmetry.space_group_name_H-M   'P 1'
#
loop_
_entity.id
_entity.type
_entity.pdbx_description
1 polymer ?
#
loop_
_entity_poly.entity_id
_entity_poly.type
_entity_poly.pdbx_seq_one_letter_code
_entity_poly.pdbx_strand_id
1 'polypeptide(L)' 'MGAQHLTQQEKAKLYDDMLLRYQRLQEEVRLIKAKSFEVSDEDQRQINIIEATLKRLYNDTQKLF' A
#
# COMPACT_ATOMS: atom_id res chain seq x y z
N MET A 1 13.57 -19.23 -14.96
CA MET A 1 12.39 -18.99 -15.50
C MET A 1 11.52 -18.00 -14.80
N GLY A 2 11.74 -16.98 -14.58
CA GLY A 2 10.93 -16.07 -13.86
C GLY A 2 10.04 -15.21 -14.68
N ALA A 3 10.23 -15.21 -15.93
CA ALA A 3 9.46 -14.31 -16.74
C ALA A 3 8.03 -14.79 -16.83
N GLN A 4 7.15 -14.06 -16.23
CA GLN A 4 5.75 -14.34 -16.35
C GLN A 4 5.14 -13.36 -17.30
N HIS A 5 4.56 -13.89 -18.35
CA HIS A 5 3.88 -13.06 -19.31
C HIS A 5 2.45 -12.86 -18.85
N LEU A 6 2.23 -11.79 -18.17
CA LEU A 6 0.87 -11.43 -17.77
C LEU A 6 0.17 -10.77 -18.96
N THR A 7 -1.09 -11.13 -19.13
CA THR A 7 -1.91 -10.47 -20.13
C THR A 7 -2.22 -9.04 -19.67
N GLN A 8 -2.68 -8.21 -20.59
CA GLN A 8 -3.09 -6.85 -20.26
C GLN A 8 -4.20 -6.85 -19.20
N GLN A 9 -5.13 -7.78 -19.31
CA GLN A 9 -6.21 -7.90 -18.33
C GLN A 9 -5.71 -8.30 -16.97
N GLU A 10 -4.77 -9.23 -16.92
CA GLU A 10 -4.19 -9.66 -15.65
C GLU A 10 -3.39 -8.54 -14.99
N LYS A 11 -2.64 -7.77 -15.77
CA LYS A 11 -1.92 -6.62 -15.25
C LYS A 11 -2.87 -5.57 -14.68
N ALA A 12 -3.95 -5.30 -15.40
CA ALA A 12 -4.94 -4.33 -14.96
C ALA A 12 -5.59 -4.75 -13.66
N LYS A 13 -5.91 -6.04 -13.52
CA LYS A 13 -6.50 -6.57 -12.32
C LYS A 13 -5.55 -6.47 -11.13
N LEU A 14 -4.29 -6.82 -11.32
CA LEU A 14 -3.29 -6.70 -10.27
C LEU A 14 -3.10 -5.25 -9.85
N TYR A 15 -3.08 -4.36 -10.82
CA TYR A 15 -2.97 -2.94 -10.56
C TYR A 15 -4.14 -2.43 -9.71
N ASP A 16 -5.36 -2.82 -10.09
CA ASP A 16 -6.56 -2.44 -9.34
C ASP A 16 -6.53 -2.96 -7.91
N ASP A 17 -6.11 -4.21 -7.71
CA ASP A 17 -5.99 -4.79 -6.39
C ASP A 17 -4.96 -4.04 -5.55
N MET A 18 -3.82 -3.72 -6.12
CA MET A 18 -2.78 -2.96 -5.45
C MET A 18 -3.27 -1.56 -5.08
N LEU A 19 -4.00 -0.92 -5.99
CA LEU A 19 -4.55 0.41 -5.75
C LEU A 19 -5.54 0.41 -4.60
N LEU A 20 -6.39 -0.61 -4.53
CA LEU A 20 -7.34 -0.75 -3.43
C LEU A 20 -6.62 -0.94 -2.10
N ARG A 21 -5.59 -1.76 -2.06
CA ARG A 21 -4.78 -1.94 -0.86
C ARG A 21 -4.11 -0.64 -0.45
N TYR A 22 -3.57 0.07 -1.41
CA TYR A 22 -2.92 1.34 -1.17
C TYR A 22 -3.90 2.33 -0.53
N GLN A 23 -5.09 2.44 -1.09
CA GLN A 23 -6.11 3.34 -0.58
C GLN A 23 -6.55 2.97 0.83
N ARG A 24 -6.71 1.69 1.12
CA ARG A 24 -7.08 1.21 2.44
C ARG A 24 -6.02 1.54 3.48
N LEU A 25 -4.77 1.32 3.13
CA LEU A 25 -3.67 1.60 4.05
C LEU A 25 -3.54 3.10 4.31
N GLN A 26 -3.73 3.93 3.30
CA GLN A 26 -3.74 5.38 3.48
C GLN A 26 -4.88 5.81 4.41
N GLU A 27 -6.04 5.19 4.25
CA GLU A 27 -7.19 5.45 5.09
C GLU A 27 -6.90 5.10 6.54
N GLU A 28 -6.25 3.96 6.78
CA GLU A 28 -5.87 3.54 8.13
C GLU A 28 -4.92 4.54 8.78
N VAL A 29 -3.93 5.01 8.05
CA VAL A 29 -3.00 6.01 8.57
C VAL A 29 -3.76 7.28 8.94
N ARG A 30 -4.67 7.71 8.08
CA ARG A 30 -5.46 8.89 8.33
C ARG A 30 -6.32 8.75 9.58
N LEU A 31 -6.95 7.57 9.75
CA LEU A 31 -7.78 7.30 10.92
C LEU A 31 -6.95 7.28 12.20
N ILE A 32 -5.77 6.70 12.17
CA ILE A 32 -4.88 6.67 13.32
C ILE A 32 -4.49 8.10 13.71
N LYS A 33 -4.13 8.90 12.73
CA LYS A 33 -3.74 10.29 12.97
C LYS A 33 -4.88 11.15 13.46
N ALA A 34 -6.10 10.84 13.02
CA ALA A 34 -7.28 11.60 13.43
C ALA A 34 -7.79 11.22 14.82
N LYS A 35 -7.39 10.06 15.32
CA LYS A 35 -7.92 9.53 16.57
C LYS A 35 -7.43 10.25 17.81
N SER A 36 -6.26 10.82 17.79
CA SER A 36 -5.71 11.45 18.98
C SER A 36 -4.84 12.63 18.60
N PHE A 37 -4.79 13.60 19.50
CA PHE A 37 -3.92 14.76 19.32
C PHE A 37 -2.45 14.36 19.39
N GLU A 38 -2.17 13.33 20.16
CA GLU A 38 -0.80 12.82 20.29
C GLU A 38 -0.80 11.38 19.80
N VAL A 39 0.10 11.12 18.87
CA VAL A 39 0.29 9.77 18.35
C VAL A 39 1.16 9.02 19.35
N SER A 40 0.66 7.93 19.90
CA SER A 40 1.43 7.10 20.82
C SER A 40 2.58 6.42 20.08
N ASP A 41 3.55 5.90 20.84
CA ASP A 41 4.66 5.16 20.23
C ASP A 41 4.17 3.96 19.44
N GLU A 42 3.16 3.30 19.96
CA GLU A 42 2.56 2.15 19.30
C GLU A 42 1.89 2.55 17.98
N ASP A 43 1.13 3.64 18.00
CA ASP A 43 0.51 4.17 16.80
C ASP A 43 1.54 4.60 15.79
N GLN A 44 2.63 5.22 16.25
CA GLN A 44 3.70 5.65 15.38
C GLN A 44 4.38 4.46 14.70
N ARG A 45 4.55 3.36 15.41
CA ARG A 45 5.09 2.14 14.84
C ARG A 45 4.17 1.58 13.76
N GLN A 46 2.88 1.58 14.03
CA GLN A 46 1.88 1.14 13.06
C GLN A 46 1.93 2.00 11.80
N ILE A 47 1.97 3.31 11.98
CA ILE A 47 2.06 4.23 10.86
C ILE A 47 3.33 3.96 10.05
N ASN A 48 4.46 3.76 10.72
CA ASN A 48 5.72 3.49 10.04
C ASN A 48 5.67 2.21 9.22
N ILE A 49 5.06 1.16 9.76
CA ILE A 49 4.89 -0.11 9.07
C ILE A 49 3.99 0.08 7.85
N ILE A 50 2.89 0.78 8.01
CA ILE A 50 1.95 1.03 6.92
C ILE A 50 2.61 1.86 5.82
N GLU A 51 3.33 2.90 6.20
CA GLU A 51 4.03 3.75 5.22
C GLU A 51 5.09 2.97 4.45
N ALA A 52 5.81 2.09 5.13
CA ALA A 52 6.77 1.22 4.47
C ALA A 52 6.09 0.27 3.49
N THR A 53 4.93 -0.26 3.87
CA THR A 53 4.14 -1.12 3.01
C THR A 53 3.62 -0.37 1.79
N LEU A 54 3.16 0.87 1.99
CA LEU A 54 2.71 1.72 0.89
C LEU A 54 3.83 1.97 -0.12
N LYS A 55 5.01 2.25 0.39
CA LYS A 55 6.18 2.48 -0.45
C LYS A 55 6.51 1.25 -1.29
N ARG A 56 6.41 0.09 -0.67
CA ARG A 56 6.64 -1.19 -1.33
C ARG A 56 5.61 -1.45 -2.41
N LEU A 57 4.34 -1.22 -2.11
CA LEU A 57 3.26 -1.37 -3.07
C LEU A 57 3.44 -0.44 -4.26
N TYR A 58 3.84 0.78 -3.99
CA TYR A 58 4.09 1.74 -5.06
C TYR A 58 5.21 1.26 -5.98
N ASN A 59 6.31 0.77 -5.41
CA ASN A 59 7.42 0.26 -6.20
C ASN A 59 7.01 -0.97 -7.00
N ASP A 60 6.25 -1.88 -6.40
CA ASP A 60 5.78 -3.07 -7.08
C ASP A 60 4.84 -2.70 -8.24
N THR A 61 4.00 -1.71 -8.05
CA THR A 61 3.11 -1.22 -9.10
C THR A 61 3.92 -0.66 -10.28
N GLN A 62 4.98 0.07 -9.99
CA GLN A 62 5.86 0.60 -11.04
C GLN A 62 6.50 -0.51 -11.86
N LYS A 63 6.82 -1.62 -11.23
CA LYS A 63 7.45 -2.74 -11.91
C LYS A 63 6.51 -3.50 -12.83
N LEU A 64 5.20 -3.40 -12.61
CA LEU A 64 4.21 -4.05 -13.46
C LEU A 64 4.14 -3.43 -14.85
N PHE A 65 4.46 -2.18 -14.96
CA PHE A 65 4.39 -1.43 -16.20
C PHE A 65 5.75 -0.89 -16.60
#